data_37190cd774081d5efc21e63834bd0936
#
_entry.id   37190cd774081d5efc21e63834bd0936
#
_cell.length_a   1.000
_cell.length_b   1.000
_cell.length_c   1.000
_cell.angle_alpha   90.00
_cell.angle_beta   90.00
_cell.angle_gamma   90.00
#
_symmetry.space_group_name_H-M   'P 1'
#
loop_
_entity.id
_entity.type
_entity.pdbx_description
1 polymer ?
#
loop_
_entity_poly.entity_id
_entity_poly.type
_entity_poly.pdbx_seq_one_letter_code
_entity_poly.pdbx_strand_id
1 'polypeptide(L)'
;MMTLPFVAKGQIGDHRNTLSIGVNGGYNLTTVRFTPKVVQNMKGGFAGGFTMRYTVEKYFSTIASVQGEVNFAQLGWKEDIRTIDNQPVINAITGVAEKYERTINYVQVPFMAHLAWGRENKGANFFVNAGPQFGFYLGEKTSSNFEFANRNTADRANSVAAQDTMSVQKKFDYGITAGLGMEYAIPRAGRFQVEARYYYGLGNIYGDSKKDYFGSSNFGTITIKIAYLFDIMH
;
A
#
# COMPACT_ATOMS: atom_id res chain seq x y z
N MET A 1 -26.29 -12.06 51.28
CA MET A 1 -25.38 -11.62 50.24
C MET A 1 -25.54 -12.58 49.06
N MET A 2 -26.32 -12.18 48.05
CA MET A 2 -26.77 -13.06 46.97
C MET A 2 -25.84 -12.83 45.76
N THR A 3 -24.93 -13.76 45.52
CA THR A 3 -24.03 -13.72 44.34
C THR A 3 -24.80 -14.24 43.12
N LEU A 4 -25.17 -13.34 42.21
CA LEU A 4 -25.68 -13.71 40.90
C LEU A 4 -24.53 -14.31 40.08
N PRO A 5 -24.64 -15.54 39.55
CA PRO A 5 -23.69 -16.07 38.63
C PRO A 5 -23.89 -15.34 37.27
N PHE A 6 -22.92 -14.53 36.86
CA PHE A 6 -22.80 -14.07 35.49
C PHE A 6 -22.47 -15.30 34.61
N VAL A 7 -23.50 -15.94 34.07
CA VAL A 7 -23.31 -16.87 32.95
C VAL A 7 -23.04 -16.05 31.72
N ALA A 8 -21.77 -15.80 31.43
CA ALA A 8 -21.35 -15.35 30.12
C ALA A 8 -21.66 -16.50 29.13
N LYS A 9 -22.82 -16.46 28.48
CA LYS A 9 -23.06 -17.26 27.27
C LYS A 9 -22.11 -16.73 26.23
N GLY A 10 -20.98 -17.41 26.01
CA GLY A 10 -20.16 -17.21 24.83
C GLY A 10 -21.07 -17.41 23.63
N GLN A 11 -21.28 -16.36 22.87
CA GLN A 11 -22.05 -16.44 21.66
C GLN A 11 -21.22 -17.27 20.69
N ILE A 12 -21.68 -18.44 20.32
CA ILE A 12 -21.04 -19.34 19.37
C ILE A 12 -21.42 -18.81 17.98
N GLY A 13 -20.44 -18.36 17.21
CA GLY A 13 -20.65 -18.00 15.80
C GLY A 13 -20.86 -19.26 14.95
N ASP A 14 -21.49 -19.10 13.82
CA ASP A 14 -21.62 -20.17 12.84
C ASP A 14 -20.30 -20.37 12.12
N HIS A 15 -19.67 -21.52 12.26
CA HIS A 15 -18.47 -21.87 11.53
C HIS A 15 -18.73 -21.86 10.01
N ARG A 16 -17.81 -21.24 9.28
CA ARG A 16 -17.78 -21.21 7.82
C ARG A 16 -16.41 -21.70 7.36
N ASN A 17 -16.40 -22.61 6.41
CA ASN A 17 -15.17 -23.13 5.82
C ASN A 17 -15.09 -22.77 4.33
N THR A 18 -15.50 -21.54 3.99
CA THR A 18 -15.53 -21.10 2.59
C THR A 18 -14.18 -20.55 2.19
N LEU A 19 -13.58 -21.17 1.17
CA LEU A 19 -12.38 -20.68 0.53
C LEU A 19 -12.74 -19.97 -0.78
N SER A 20 -12.35 -18.72 -0.90
CA SER A 20 -12.54 -17.93 -2.12
C SER A 20 -11.17 -17.56 -2.69
N ILE A 21 -11.04 -17.63 -3.99
CA ILE A 21 -9.85 -17.15 -4.71
C ILE A 21 -10.27 -16.15 -5.79
N GLY A 22 -9.36 -15.29 -6.16
CA GLY A 22 -9.67 -14.26 -7.15
C GLY A 22 -8.46 -13.50 -7.63
N VAL A 23 -8.77 -12.53 -8.47
CA VAL A 23 -7.79 -11.58 -9.02
C VAL A 23 -8.10 -10.17 -8.56
N ASN A 24 -7.08 -9.36 -8.45
CA ASN A 24 -7.23 -7.97 -8.09
C ASN A 24 -6.37 -7.06 -8.96
N GLY A 25 -6.77 -5.80 -9.07
CA GLY A 25 -6.02 -4.77 -9.73
C GLY A 25 -6.33 -3.42 -9.10
N GLY A 26 -5.36 -2.52 -9.12
CA GLY A 26 -5.52 -1.21 -8.49
C GLY A 26 -4.50 -0.17 -8.95
N TYR A 27 -4.69 1.02 -8.44
CA TYR A 27 -3.82 2.16 -8.67
C TYR A 27 -3.28 2.68 -7.34
N ASN A 28 -1.96 2.79 -7.27
CA ASN A 28 -1.22 3.28 -6.12
C ASN A 28 -0.91 4.76 -6.26
N LEU A 29 -1.06 5.50 -5.17
CA LEU A 29 -0.53 6.84 -4.97
C LEU A 29 0.48 6.75 -3.83
N THR A 30 1.77 6.85 -4.16
CA THR A 30 2.86 6.58 -3.21
C THR A 30 3.69 7.82 -2.95
N THR A 31 4.12 7.99 -1.70
CA THR A 31 5.16 8.90 -1.25
C THR A 31 6.16 8.16 -0.38
N VAL A 32 7.34 8.75 -0.16
CA VAL A 32 8.34 8.23 0.77
C VAL A 32 8.60 9.27 1.85
N ARG A 33 8.52 8.87 3.10
CA ARG A 33 8.83 9.73 4.24
C ARG A 33 10.32 9.72 4.48
N PHE A 34 11.01 10.75 3.99
CA PHE A 34 12.43 10.93 4.19
C PHE A 34 12.75 11.78 5.41
N THR A 35 13.86 11.44 6.09
CA THR A 35 14.49 12.29 7.10
C THR A 35 16.00 12.33 6.81
N PRO A 36 16.58 13.47 6.38
CA PRO A 36 15.97 14.80 6.16
C PRO A 36 14.91 14.78 5.05
N LYS A 37 13.95 15.71 5.13
CA LYS A 37 12.76 15.75 4.26
C LYS A 37 13.12 16.04 2.81
N VAL A 38 12.61 15.24 1.89
CA VAL A 38 12.59 15.52 0.44
C VAL A 38 11.19 16.01 0.06
N VAL A 39 11.11 17.14 -0.62
CA VAL A 39 9.83 17.67 -1.10
C VAL A 39 9.39 16.88 -2.32
N GLN A 40 8.20 16.31 -2.29
CA GLN A 40 7.72 15.39 -3.31
C GLN A 40 6.21 15.45 -3.50
N ASN A 41 5.77 15.13 -4.69
CA ASN A 41 4.40 14.85 -5.05
C ASN A 41 4.14 13.34 -5.01
N MET A 42 2.87 12.96 -4.89
CA MET A 42 2.48 11.54 -4.97
C MET A 42 2.82 10.98 -6.35
N LYS A 43 3.45 9.81 -6.35
CA LYS A 43 3.72 9.05 -7.57
C LYS A 43 2.61 8.05 -7.81
N GLY A 44 2.02 8.09 -9.02
CA GLY A 44 1.10 7.07 -9.49
C GLY A 44 1.83 5.80 -9.92
N GLY A 45 1.20 4.64 -9.65
CA GLY A 45 1.70 3.33 -10.08
C GLY A 45 0.56 2.31 -10.13
N PHE A 46 0.79 1.18 -10.78
CA PHE A 46 -0.18 0.09 -10.84
C PHE A 46 0.15 -0.98 -9.81
N ALA A 47 -0.91 -1.67 -9.33
CA ALA A 47 -0.80 -2.88 -8.56
C ALA A 47 -1.78 -3.92 -9.09
N GLY A 48 -1.44 -5.20 -8.98
CA GLY A 48 -2.34 -6.28 -9.38
C GLY A 48 -1.78 -7.65 -9.06
N GLY A 49 -2.66 -8.60 -8.86
CA GLY A 49 -2.26 -9.94 -8.47
C GLY A 49 -3.42 -10.84 -8.11
N PHE A 50 -3.16 -11.75 -7.19
CA PHE A 50 -4.10 -12.76 -6.73
C PHE A 50 -4.52 -12.49 -5.29
N THR A 51 -5.77 -12.79 -4.99
CA THR A 51 -6.37 -12.71 -3.66
C THR A 51 -6.89 -14.08 -3.26
N MET A 52 -6.62 -14.48 -2.04
CA MET A 52 -7.19 -15.67 -1.40
C MET A 52 -7.85 -15.23 -0.09
N ARG A 53 -9.07 -15.67 0.14
CA ARG A 53 -9.82 -15.40 1.37
C ARG A 53 -10.37 -16.69 1.94
N TYR A 54 -10.16 -16.90 3.22
CA TYR A 54 -10.77 -17.97 3.97
C TYR A 54 -11.73 -17.38 5.01
N THR A 55 -13.02 -17.66 4.83
CA THR A 55 -14.07 -17.24 5.76
C THR A 55 -14.16 -18.25 6.89
N VAL A 56 -13.90 -17.79 8.11
CA VAL A 56 -13.79 -18.61 9.31
C VAL A 56 -15.13 -18.70 10.00
N GLU A 57 -15.81 -17.58 10.20
CA GLU A 57 -16.95 -17.53 11.08
C GLU A 57 -17.91 -16.42 10.68
N LYS A 58 -19.19 -16.67 10.92
CA LYS A 58 -20.23 -15.66 10.82
C LYS A 58 -20.86 -15.41 12.18
N TYR A 59 -20.96 -14.18 12.55
CA TYR A 59 -21.47 -13.72 13.80
C TYR A 59 -22.58 -12.68 13.59
N PHE A 60 -23.84 -13.07 13.63
CA PHE A 60 -24.98 -12.25 13.22
C PHE A 60 -24.82 -11.71 11.78
N SER A 61 -24.61 -10.39 11.65
CA SER A 61 -24.36 -9.74 10.38
C SER A 61 -22.86 -9.57 10.05
N THR A 62 -21.96 -9.96 10.97
CA THR A 62 -20.51 -9.84 10.79
C THR A 62 -19.94 -11.15 10.27
N ILE A 63 -19.20 -11.07 9.17
CA ILE A 63 -18.49 -12.17 8.55
C ILE A 63 -17.00 -11.95 8.77
N ALA A 64 -16.36 -12.88 9.48
CA ALA A 64 -14.94 -12.84 9.78
C ALA A 64 -14.17 -13.77 8.85
N SER A 65 -13.16 -13.22 8.20
CA SER A 65 -12.32 -13.93 7.25
C SER A 65 -10.85 -13.52 7.40
N VAL A 66 -9.96 -14.38 6.92
CA VAL A 66 -8.54 -14.07 6.73
C VAL A 66 -8.31 -13.92 5.23
N GLN A 67 -7.67 -12.83 4.82
CA GLN A 67 -7.37 -12.53 3.43
C GLN A 67 -5.86 -12.37 3.22
N GLY A 68 -5.33 -13.14 2.30
CA GLY A 68 -3.96 -13.03 1.81
C GLY A 68 -3.92 -12.63 0.35
N GLU A 69 -2.90 -11.89 -0.04
CA GLU A 69 -2.72 -11.49 -1.43
C GLU A 69 -1.25 -11.62 -1.84
N VAL A 70 -1.03 -11.78 -3.13
CA VAL A 70 0.29 -11.67 -3.76
C VAL A 70 0.13 -10.72 -4.93
N ASN A 71 0.71 -9.53 -4.81
CA ASN A 71 0.54 -8.45 -5.77
C ASN A 71 1.89 -7.98 -6.30
N PHE A 72 2.00 -7.81 -7.61
CA PHE A 72 2.98 -6.91 -8.19
C PHE A 72 2.54 -5.47 -7.91
N ALA A 73 3.46 -4.61 -7.48
CA ALA A 73 3.15 -3.21 -7.18
C ALA A 73 4.29 -2.28 -7.61
N GLN A 74 3.91 -1.18 -8.24
CA GLN A 74 4.80 -0.07 -8.56
C GLN A 74 4.65 1.00 -7.50
N LEU A 75 5.74 1.27 -6.78
CA LEU A 75 5.86 2.28 -5.74
C LEU A 75 6.88 3.34 -6.17
N GLY A 76 7.11 4.34 -5.31
CA GLY A 76 8.17 5.33 -5.53
C GLY A 76 7.75 6.73 -5.16
N TRP A 77 8.46 7.72 -5.74
CA TRP A 77 8.17 9.14 -5.52
C TRP A 77 8.51 9.96 -6.75
N LYS A 78 7.95 11.15 -6.78
CA LYS A 78 8.23 12.19 -7.76
C LYS A 78 8.62 13.45 -7.01
N GLU A 79 9.82 13.98 -7.26
CA GLU A 79 10.28 15.18 -6.60
C GLU A 79 9.54 16.43 -7.08
N ASP A 80 9.30 17.34 -6.15
CA ASP A 80 8.82 18.69 -6.44
C ASP A 80 10.00 19.67 -6.34
N ILE A 81 10.71 19.84 -7.45
CA ILE A 81 11.96 20.61 -7.51
C ILE A 81 11.63 22.07 -7.77
N ARG A 82 11.70 22.91 -6.70
CA ARG A 82 11.34 24.32 -6.73
C ARG A 82 12.39 25.20 -6.07
N THR A 83 12.41 26.47 -6.50
CA THR A 83 13.16 27.55 -5.86
C THR A 83 12.47 28.01 -4.58
N ILE A 84 13.14 28.88 -3.80
CA ILE A 84 12.58 29.51 -2.60
C ILE A 84 11.30 30.31 -2.94
N ASP A 85 11.24 30.91 -4.12
CA ASP A 85 10.07 31.66 -4.62
C ASP A 85 8.97 30.75 -5.21
N ASN A 86 9.04 29.45 -4.94
CA ASN A 86 8.09 28.45 -5.43
C ASN A 86 7.98 28.34 -6.96
N GLN A 87 9.02 28.74 -7.69
CA GLN A 87 9.14 28.57 -9.13
C GLN A 87 9.85 27.24 -9.46
N PRO A 88 9.59 26.62 -10.62
CA PRO A 88 10.35 25.45 -11.07
C PRO A 88 11.83 25.80 -11.20
N VAL A 89 12.71 24.94 -10.74
CA VAL A 89 14.16 25.07 -10.94
C VAL A 89 14.48 24.74 -12.40
N ILE A 90 15.14 25.69 -13.09
CA ILE A 90 15.52 25.53 -14.49
C ILE A 90 16.95 24.99 -14.56
N ASN A 91 17.15 23.93 -15.34
CA ASN A 91 18.47 23.39 -15.61
C ASN A 91 19.24 24.35 -16.54
N ALA A 92 20.44 24.74 -16.13
CA ALA A 92 21.24 25.73 -16.85
C ALA A 92 21.67 25.28 -18.25
N ILE A 93 21.75 23.96 -18.52
CA ILE A 93 22.20 23.41 -19.81
C ILE A 93 21.00 23.20 -20.74
N THR A 94 19.91 22.61 -20.23
CA THR A 94 18.75 22.24 -21.06
C THR A 94 17.72 23.36 -21.19
N GLY A 95 17.76 24.37 -20.32
CA GLY A 95 16.78 25.46 -20.26
C GLY A 95 15.36 25.04 -19.85
N VAL A 96 15.15 23.82 -19.39
CA VAL A 96 13.83 23.30 -18.98
C VAL A 96 13.79 23.03 -17.47
N ALA A 97 12.57 23.00 -16.92
CA ALA A 97 12.36 22.68 -15.52
C ALA A 97 12.83 21.26 -15.18
N GLU A 98 13.64 21.13 -14.13
CA GLU A 98 14.14 19.84 -13.67
C GLU A 98 13.00 18.94 -13.15
N LYS A 99 13.02 17.68 -13.58
CA LYS A 99 12.06 16.66 -13.15
C LYS A 99 12.79 15.38 -12.78
N TYR A 100 12.42 14.82 -11.64
CA TYR A 100 12.95 13.55 -11.16
C TYR A 100 11.82 12.66 -10.64
N GLU A 101 11.86 11.40 -11.06
CA GLU A 101 10.89 10.39 -10.66
C GLU A 101 11.59 9.05 -10.49
N ARG A 102 11.31 8.35 -9.41
CA ARG A 102 11.78 6.99 -9.17
C ARG A 102 10.62 6.03 -9.03
N THR A 103 10.65 4.96 -9.80
CA THR A 103 9.74 3.83 -9.72
C THR A 103 10.48 2.64 -9.13
N ILE A 104 9.90 2.00 -8.13
CA ILE A 104 10.43 0.81 -7.49
C ILE A 104 9.35 -0.27 -7.57
N ASN A 105 9.71 -1.42 -8.13
CA ASN A 105 8.81 -2.54 -8.28
C ASN A 105 8.98 -3.53 -7.13
N TYR A 106 7.86 -3.95 -6.54
CA TYR A 106 7.80 -4.91 -5.45
C TYR A 106 6.82 -6.04 -5.74
N VAL A 107 7.08 -7.20 -5.17
CA VAL A 107 6.03 -8.16 -4.84
C VAL A 107 5.57 -7.84 -3.43
N GLN A 108 4.30 -7.52 -3.26
CA GLN A 108 3.67 -7.23 -1.97
C GLN A 108 2.80 -8.40 -1.53
N VAL A 109 2.95 -8.80 -0.26
CA VAL A 109 2.20 -9.90 0.36
C VAL A 109 1.52 -9.36 1.63
N PRO A 110 0.33 -8.75 1.51
CA PRO A 110 -0.49 -8.41 2.66
C PRO A 110 -1.20 -9.65 3.21
N PHE A 111 -1.28 -9.72 4.54
CA PHE A 111 -2.00 -10.74 5.28
C PHE A 111 -2.93 -10.07 6.28
N MET A 112 -4.24 -10.12 6.06
CA MET A 112 -5.19 -9.24 6.70
C MET A 112 -6.35 -10.00 7.35
N ALA A 113 -6.80 -9.51 8.49
CA ALA A 113 -8.15 -9.79 8.96
C ALA A 113 -9.14 -9.00 8.07
N HIS A 114 -10.17 -9.68 7.62
CA HIS A 114 -11.26 -9.12 6.82
C HIS A 114 -12.57 -9.27 7.58
N LEU A 115 -13.19 -8.16 7.92
CA LEU A 115 -14.48 -8.12 8.60
C LEU A 115 -15.50 -7.46 7.68
N ALA A 116 -16.55 -8.19 7.32
CA ALA A 116 -17.62 -7.69 6.48
C ALA A 116 -18.95 -7.69 7.21
N TRP A 117 -19.78 -6.69 6.91
CA TRP A 117 -21.12 -6.55 7.46
C TRP A 117 -22.15 -6.51 6.35
N GLY A 118 -23.15 -7.39 6.44
CA GLY A 118 -24.22 -7.48 5.48
C GLY A 118 -24.69 -8.92 5.25
N ARG A 119 -25.04 -9.22 4.00
CA ARG A 119 -25.55 -10.54 3.63
C ARG A 119 -24.43 -11.37 2.99
N GLU A 120 -24.21 -12.57 3.49
CA GLU A 120 -23.12 -13.45 3.09
C GLU A 120 -23.09 -13.77 1.58
N ASN A 121 -24.23 -14.18 1.02
CA ASN A 121 -24.28 -14.77 -0.31
C ASN A 121 -25.03 -13.92 -1.36
N LYS A 122 -25.53 -12.74 -1.00
CA LYS A 122 -26.32 -11.90 -1.90
C LYS A 122 -26.32 -10.43 -1.48
N GLY A 123 -26.00 -9.56 -2.42
CA GLY A 123 -26.12 -8.11 -2.26
C GLY A 123 -24.86 -7.43 -1.71
N ALA A 124 -25.03 -6.20 -1.30
CA ALA A 124 -23.93 -5.35 -0.87
C ALA A 124 -23.55 -5.59 0.59
N ASN A 125 -22.25 -5.65 0.84
CA ASN A 125 -21.63 -5.67 2.16
C ASN A 125 -20.61 -4.55 2.25
N PHE A 126 -20.48 -3.95 3.42
CA PHE A 126 -19.36 -3.08 3.76
C PHE A 126 -18.30 -3.93 4.45
N PHE A 127 -17.02 -3.64 4.22
CA PHE A 127 -15.95 -4.37 4.90
C PHE A 127 -14.79 -3.47 5.32
N VAL A 128 -14.01 -3.97 6.28
CA VAL A 128 -12.73 -3.41 6.72
C VAL A 128 -11.67 -4.50 6.67
N ASN A 129 -10.49 -4.16 6.18
CA ASN A 129 -9.30 -4.98 6.17
C ASN A 129 -8.21 -4.35 7.04
N ALA A 130 -7.47 -5.15 7.80
CA ALA A 130 -6.27 -4.68 8.49
C ALA A 130 -5.30 -5.83 8.75
N GLY A 131 -4.01 -5.55 8.63
CA GLY A 131 -2.98 -6.55 8.92
C GLY A 131 -1.57 -6.15 8.48
N PRO A 132 -0.58 -7.01 8.70
CA PRO A 132 0.77 -6.83 8.22
C PRO A 132 0.84 -6.96 6.69
N GLN A 133 1.80 -6.24 6.11
CA GLN A 133 2.16 -6.35 4.69
C GLN A 133 3.66 -6.42 4.56
N PHE A 134 4.11 -7.34 3.72
CA PHE A 134 5.52 -7.55 3.40
C PHE A 134 5.77 -7.22 1.94
N GLY A 135 6.95 -6.68 1.64
CA GLY A 135 7.35 -6.28 0.30
C GLY A 135 8.73 -6.84 -0.06
N PHE A 136 8.85 -7.43 -1.24
CA PHE A 136 10.09 -7.96 -1.79
C PHE A 136 10.46 -7.17 -3.04
N TYR A 137 11.62 -6.54 -2.99
CA TYR A 137 12.15 -5.72 -4.09
C TYR A 137 12.43 -6.55 -5.34
N LEU A 138 11.97 -6.07 -6.49
CA LEU A 138 12.24 -6.67 -7.80
C LEU A 138 13.21 -5.85 -8.63
N GLY A 139 13.12 -4.52 -8.56
CA GLY A 139 13.93 -3.62 -9.36
C GLY A 139 13.47 -2.19 -9.25
N GLU A 140 14.30 -1.27 -9.76
CA GLU A 140 13.98 0.16 -9.78
C GLU A 140 14.31 0.78 -11.14
N LYS A 141 13.62 1.88 -11.44
CA LYS A 141 13.84 2.72 -12.61
C LYS A 141 13.79 4.18 -12.20
N THR A 142 14.84 4.91 -12.58
CA THR A 142 14.88 6.38 -12.42
C THR A 142 14.58 7.03 -13.76
N SER A 143 13.77 8.08 -13.74
CA SER A 143 13.50 8.94 -14.87
C SER A 143 13.82 10.38 -14.48
N SER A 144 14.77 11.00 -15.16
CA SER A 144 15.14 12.41 -15.02
C SER A 144 15.27 13.04 -16.39
N ASN A 145 15.06 14.35 -16.48
CA ASN A 145 15.28 15.11 -17.70
C ASN A 145 16.58 15.94 -17.65
N PHE A 146 17.45 15.62 -16.69
CA PHE A 146 18.77 16.22 -16.51
C PHE A 146 19.80 15.15 -16.15
N GLU A 147 21.06 15.43 -16.43
CA GLU A 147 22.19 14.62 -15.97
C GLU A 147 22.54 14.99 -14.53
N PHE A 148 22.81 13.99 -13.69
CA PHE A 148 23.08 14.22 -12.26
C PHE A 148 24.32 15.09 -11.99
N ALA A 149 25.30 15.07 -12.92
CA ALA A 149 26.48 15.94 -12.84
C ALA A 149 26.14 17.42 -13.07
N ASN A 150 25.08 17.71 -13.83
CA ASN A 150 24.68 19.04 -14.27
C ASN A 150 23.38 19.52 -13.59
N ARG A 151 22.97 18.87 -12.49
CA ARG A 151 21.77 19.27 -11.76
C ARG A 151 21.97 20.61 -11.07
N ASN A 152 20.96 21.46 -11.10
CA ASN A 152 20.98 22.75 -10.44
C ASN A 152 20.53 22.60 -8.97
N THR A 153 21.47 22.29 -8.08
CA THR A 153 21.20 22.19 -6.64
C THR A 153 21.25 23.54 -5.91
N ALA A 154 21.90 24.56 -6.51
CA ALA A 154 22.09 25.86 -5.89
C ALA A 154 20.76 26.62 -5.75
N ASP A 155 19.90 26.53 -6.74
CA ASP A 155 18.61 27.23 -6.77
C ASP A 155 17.48 26.46 -6.11
N ARG A 156 17.71 25.21 -5.67
CA ARG A 156 16.67 24.40 -4.99
C ARG A 156 16.39 24.93 -3.59
N ALA A 157 15.12 25.16 -3.28
CA ALA A 157 14.66 25.48 -1.94
C ALA A 157 15.00 24.37 -0.92
N ASN A 158 15.02 23.11 -1.40
CA ASN A 158 15.47 21.95 -0.63
C ASN A 158 16.79 21.42 -1.20
N SER A 159 17.88 21.57 -0.45
CA SER A 159 19.22 21.11 -0.83
C SER A 159 19.42 19.60 -0.73
N VAL A 160 18.42 18.85 -0.19
CA VAL A 160 18.48 17.38 -0.09
C VAL A 160 18.32 16.76 -1.48
N ALA A 161 19.41 16.24 -2.03
CA ALA A 161 19.47 15.65 -3.35
C ALA A 161 20.25 14.32 -3.39
N ALA A 162 20.60 13.75 -2.24
CA ALA A 162 21.37 12.50 -2.16
C ALA A 162 20.60 11.31 -2.75
N GLN A 163 19.26 11.28 -2.61
CA GLN A 163 18.38 10.24 -3.13
C GLN A 163 18.42 10.13 -4.66
N ASP A 164 18.83 11.19 -5.38
CA ASP A 164 18.87 11.19 -6.85
C ASP A 164 19.80 10.09 -7.38
N THR A 165 20.91 9.85 -6.70
CA THR A 165 21.96 8.90 -7.12
C THR A 165 22.04 7.63 -6.28
N MET A 166 21.31 7.55 -5.15
CA MET A 166 21.32 6.36 -4.29
C MET A 166 20.42 5.27 -4.88
N SER A 167 20.92 4.03 -4.91
CA SER A 167 20.10 2.85 -5.21
C SER A 167 19.41 2.31 -3.96
N VAL A 168 18.33 1.54 -4.13
CA VAL A 168 17.65 0.83 -3.03
C VAL A 168 18.61 -0.11 -2.35
N GLN A 169 18.83 0.08 -1.05
CA GLN A 169 19.76 -0.72 -0.25
C GLN A 169 19.06 -1.87 0.48
N LYS A 170 17.87 -1.60 1.03
CA LYS A 170 17.07 -2.62 1.73
C LYS A 170 16.02 -3.19 0.79
N LYS A 171 16.20 -4.46 0.43
CA LYS A 171 15.36 -5.16 -0.54
C LYS A 171 14.08 -5.76 0.07
N PHE A 172 13.95 -5.72 1.37
CA PHE A 172 12.78 -6.17 2.11
C PHE A 172 12.09 -4.98 2.78
N ASP A 173 10.81 -4.84 2.50
CA ASP A 173 9.94 -3.84 3.10
C ASP A 173 8.87 -4.52 3.95
N TYR A 174 8.44 -3.88 5.02
CA TYR A 174 7.39 -4.37 5.88
C TYR A 174 6.64 -3.19 6.51
N GLY A 175 5.38 -3.44 6.84
CA GLY A 175 4.55 -2.42 7.46
C GLY A 175 3.16 -2.93 7.78
N ILE A 176 2.26 -1.99 8.02
CA ILE A 176 0.87 -2.25 8.35
C ILE A 176 0.00 -1.69 7.23
N THR A 177 -0.99 -2.47 6.83
CA THR A 177 -1.99 -2.04 5.86
C THR A 177 -3.36 -2.07 6.49
N ALA A 178 -4.18 -1.07 6.17
CA ALA A 178 -5.58 -1.02 6.54
C ALA A 178 -6.41 -0.46 5.39
N GLY A 179 -7.59 -0.99 5.20
CA GLY A 179 -8.48 -0.59 4.12
C GLY A 179 -9.94 -0.74 4.50
N LEU A 180 -10.77 -0.07 3.75
CA LEU A 180 -12.23 -0.17 3.84
C LEU A 180 -12.80 -0.24 2.42
N GLY A 181 -13.95 -0.88 2.30
CA GLY A 181 -14.54 -1.04 0.99
C GLY A 181 -15.95 -1.60 1.03
N MET A 182 -16.42 -1.85 -0.17
CA MET A 182 -17.70 -2.50 -0.40
C MET A 182 -17.49 -3.73 -1.26
N GLU A 183 -18.23 -4.76 -0.96
CA GLU A 183 -18.32 -5.95 -1.81
C GLU A 183 -19.76 -6.22 -2.22
N TYR A 184 -19.95 -6.74 -3.41
CA TYR A 184 -21.24 -7.16 -3.91
C TYR A 184 -21.19 -8.65 -4.23
N ALA A 185 -21.92 -9.44 -3.44
CA ALA A 185 -22.03 -10.88 -3.63
C ALA A 185 -23.14 -11.23 -4.62
N ILE A 186 -22.79 -11.99 -5.65
CA ILE A 186 -23.72 -12.52 -6.67
C ILE A 186 -23.80 -14.03 -6.46
N PRO A 187 -25.01 -14.57 -6.17
CA PRO A 187 -25.17 -15.99 -5.94
C PRO A 187 -24.61 -16.83 -7.10
N ARG A 188 -23.76 -17.80 -6.79
CA ARG A 188 -23.10 -18.72 -7.75
C ARG A 188 -22.11 -18.06 -8.73
N ALA A 189 -21.96 -16.75 -8.71
CA ALA A 189 -21.04 -16.04 -9.61
C ALA A 189 -19.81 -15.47 -8.90
N GLY A 190 -19.86 -15.31 -7.57
CA GLY A 190 -18.72 -14.77 -6.80
C GLY A 190 -18.99 -13.38 -6.25
N ARG A 191 -17.91 -12.64 -5.98
CA ARG A 191 -17.95 -11.35 -5.27
C ARG A 191 -17.08 -10.32 -5.97
N PHE A 192 -17.65 -9.15 -6.24
CA PHE A 192 -16.92 -7.97 -6.66
C PHE A 192 -16.61 -7.10 -5.47
N GLN A 193 -15.38 -6.57 -5.40
CA GLN A 193 -14.94 -5.69 -4.34
C GLN A 193 -14.37 -4.41 -4.91
N VAL A 194 -14.63 -3.30 -4.20
CA VAL A 194 -13.94 -2.03 -4.36
C VAL A 194 -13.39 -1.64 -3.00
N GLU A 195 -12.12 -1.33 -2.92
CA GLU A 195 -11.40 -1.06 -1.68
C GLU A 195 -10.52 0.18 -1.81
N ALA A 196 -10.54 1.03 -0.78
CA ALA A 196 -9.54 2.06 -0.54
C ALA A 196 -8.65 1.59 0.62
N ARG A 197 -7.34 1.49 0.37
CA ARG A 197 -6.36 0.95 1.31
C ARG A 197 -5.23 1.93 1.54
N TYR A 198 -4.76 2.02 2.76
CA TYR A 198 -3.55 2.74 3.12
C TYR A 198 -2.50 1.77 3.65
N TYR A 199 -1.29 1.87 3.13
CA TYR A 199 -0.11 1.16 3.60
C TYR A 199 0.83 2.12 4.31
N TYR A 200 1.19 1.80 5.53
CA TYR A 200 2.18 2.48 6.36
C TYR A 200 3.43 1.62 6.46
N GLY A 201 4.45 1.92 5.64
CA GLY A 201 5.74 1.25 5.68
C GLY A 201 6.49 1.56 6.96
N LEU A 202 7.06 0.54 7.57
CA LEU A 202 7.95 0.59 8.72
C LEU A 202 9.40 0.32 8.29
N GLY A 203 9.57 -0.42 7.19
CA GLY A 203 10.87 -0.67 6.56
C GLY A 203 11.44 0.57 5.90
N ASN A 204 12.76 0.74 5.93
CA ASN A 204 13.47 1.79 5.22
C ASN A 204 13.94 1.30 3.84
N ILE A 205 13.94 2.18 2.84
CA ILE A 205 14.47 1.90 1.48
C ILE A 205 16.00 1.97 1.49
N TYR A 206 16.54 2.96 2.20
CA TYR A 206 17.97 3.20 2.38
C TYR A 206 18.45 2.73 3.75
N GLY A 207 19.79 2.73 3.96
CA GLY A 207 20.38 2.54 5.28
C GLY A 207 19.91 3.60 6.27
N ASP A 208 19.85 3.24 7.53
CA ASP A 208 19.33 4.05 8.64
C ASP A 208 20.32 4.11 9.83
N SER A 209 21.58 3.75 9.58
CA SER A 209 22.63 3.87 10.56
C SER A 209 23.09 5.33 10.71
N LYS A 210 23.84 5.65 11.79
CA LYS A 210 24.39 6.99 12.01
C LYS A 210 25.35 7.46 10.89
N LYS A 211 25.80 6.56 10.01
CA LYS A 211 26.68 6.85 8.88
C LYS A 211 25.92 7.08 7.58
N ASP A 212 24.65 6.71 7.54
CA ASP A 212 23.80 6.86 6.37
C ASP A 212 23.24 8.27 6.27
N TYR A 213 22.96 8.71 5.04
CA TYR A 213 22.46 10.06 4.80
C TYR A 213 21.04 10.25 5.34
N PHE A 214 20.19 9.22 5.21
CA PHE A 214 18.81 9.24 5.68
C PHE A 214 18.65 8.47 6.99
N GLY A 215 18.05 9.10 8.00
CA GLY A 215 17.62 8.44 9.24
C GLY A 215 16.32 7.65 9.05
N SER A 216 15.50 8.01 8.06
CA SER A 216 14.32 7.24 7.65
C SER A 216 13.97 7.45 6.19
N SER A 217 13.39 6.41 5.56
CA SER A 217 12.95 6.41 4.16
C SER A 217 11.85 5.35 3.96
N ASN A 218 10.64 5.63 4.49
CA ASN A 218 9.55 4.66 4.55
C ASN A 218 8.45 4.98 3.55
N PHE A 219 7.83 3.97 2.96
CA PHE A 219 6.68 4.15 2.07
C PHE A 219 5.42 4.57 2.82
N GLY A 220 4.65 5.46 2.19
CA GLY A 220 3.25 5.70 2.47
C GLY A 220 2.47 5.56 1.17
N THR A 221 1.52 4.64 1.10
CA THR A 221 0.81 4.35 -0.17
C THR A 221 -0.69 4.31 0.06
N ILE A 222 -1.43 5.07 -0.75
CA ILE A 222 -2.88 4.94 -0.89
C ILE A 222 -3.12 4.09 -2.13
N THR A 223 -3.95 3.04 -2.01
CA THR A 223 -4.32 2.16 -3.12
C THR A 223 -5.83 2.17 -3.29
N ILE A 224 -6.31 2.44 -4.49
CA ILE A 224 -7.69 2.16 -4.87
C ILE A 224 -7.68 0.87 -5.67
N LYS A 225 -8.43 -0.12 -5.21
CA LYS A 225 -8.38 -1.49 -5.74
C LYS A 225 -9.76 -2.02 -6.06
N ILE A 226 -9.84 -2.80 -7.12
CA ILE A 226 -10.98 -3.66 -7.45
C ILE A 226 -10.50 -5.12 -7.37
N ALA A 227 -11.38 -6.00 -6.96
CA ALA A 227 -11.12 -7.43 -6.95
C ALA A 227 -12.37 -8.23 -7.31
N TYR A 228 -12.15 -9.40 -7.89
CA TYR A 228 -13.19 -10.38 -8.13
C TYR A 228 -12.77 -11.70 -7.53
N LEU A 229 -13.63 -12.24 -6.65
CA LEU A 229 -13.40 -13.52 -5.96
C LEU A 229 -14.54 -14.47 -6.27
N PHE A 230 -14.23 -15.75 -6.39
CA PHE A 230 -15.21 -16.82 -6.49
C PHE A 230 -14.91 -17.90 -5.44
N ASP A 231 -15.97 -18.51 -4.92
CA ASP A 231 -15.88 -19.50 -3.86
C ASP A 231 -15.60 -20.87 -4.50
N ILE A 232 -14.54 -21.55 -4.04
CA ILE A 232 -14.10 -22.85 -4.55
C ILE A 232 -14.40 -23.99 -3.56
N MET A 233 -14.67 -23.66 -2.31
CA MET A 233 -14.99 -24.62 -1.26
C MET A 233 -16.03 -24.01 -0.30
N HIS A 234 -17.04 -24.80 0.07
CA HIS A 234 -18.08 -24.45 1.03
C HIS A 234 -18.07 -25.40 2.20
#